data_aea7eb848ee435d8d7d2c304a636fd60
#
_entry.id   aea7eb848ee435d8d7d2c304a636fd60
#
_cell.length_a   1.000
_cell.length_b   1.000
_cell.length_c   1.000
_cell.angle_alpha   90.00
_cell.angle_beta   90.00
_cell.angle_gamma   90.00
#
_symmetry.space_group_name_H-M   'P 1'
#
loop_
_entity.id
_entity.type
_entity.pdbx_description
1 polymer ?
#
loop_
_entity_poly.entity_id
_entity_poly.type
_entity_poly.pdbx_seq_one_letter_code
_entity_poly.pdbx_strand_id
1 'polypeptide(L)'
;VYLTPLIGGYIADRYWGNRRSIVIGAVTMAIGQFLLFLSACYFHHIEMAKYLMFCGLGLLILGNGFFKPNISTMVGRLYTADDSRKDAAFTIFYMGVNVGSTLAPLVCGLVGNTGHPEDFKWGFLASSLGMLLAATVFQVFKNKYICDPEGNPVGMPPARQDAATGKAHATAGAGQ
;
A
#
# COMPACT_ATOMS: atom_id res chain seq x y z
N VAL A 1 -12.05 -10.28 3.31
CA VAL A 1 -10.79 -9.62 3.72
C VAL A 1 -9.60 -10.55 3.56
N TYR A 2 -9.70 -11.84 3.93
CA TYR A 2 -8.56 -12.79 3.88
C TYR A 2 -8.32 -13.41 2.49
N LEU A 3 -9.33 -13.50 1.63
CA LEU A 3 -9.21 -14.04 0.27
C LEU A 3 -8.63 -13.02 -0.72
N THR A 4 -8.94 -11.74 -0.56
CA THR A 4 -8.45 -10.68 -1.46
C THR A 4 -6.93 -10.55 -1.51
N PRO A 5 -6.17 -10.74 -0.41
CA PRO A 5 -4.70 -10.77 -0.45
C PRO A 5 -4.09 -11.88 -1.30
N LEU A 6 -4.74 -13.05 -1.37
CA LEU A 6 -4.29 -14.16 -2.22
C LEU A 6 -4.38 -13.78 -3.70
N ILE A 7 -5.53 -13.19 -4.09
CA ILE A 7 -5.75 -12.75 -5.47
C ILE A 7 -4.82 -11.58 -5.81
N GLY A 8 -4.70 -10.60 -4.90
CA GLY A 8 -3.86 -9.43 -5.10
C GLY A 8 -2.37 -9.77 -5.18
N GLY A 9 -1.89 -10.70 -4.36
CA GLY A 9 -0.52 -11.22 -4.42
C GLY A 9 -0.25 -11.97 -5.72
N TYR A 10 -1.16 -12.87 -6.12
CA TYR A 10 -1.03 -13.63 -7.36
C TYR A 10 -0.97 -12.72 -8.61
N ILE A 11 -1.85 -11.71 -8.70
CA ILE A 11 -1.86 -10.75 -9.81
C ILE A 11 -0.58 -9.92 -9.82
N ALA A 12 -0.11 -9.50 -8.65
CA ALA A 12 1.12 -8.75 -8.53
C ALA A 12 2.34 -9.54 -9.00
N ASP A 13 2.48 -10.79 -8.54
CA ASP A 13 3.63 -11.62 -8.87
C ASP A 13 3.66 -12.01 -10.35
N ARG A 14 2.48 -12.20 -10.96
CA ARG A 14 2.41 -12.69 -12.34
C ARG A 14 2.37 -11.60 -13.40
N TYR A 15 1.74 -10.44 -13.12
CA TYR A 15 1.46 -9.45 -14.15
C TYR A 15 2.01 -8.05 -13.86
N TRP A 16 1.76 -7.50 -12.66
CA TRP A 16 1.94 -6.07 -12.41
C TRP A 16 3.22 -5.71 -11.68
N GLY A 17 3.80 -6.66 -10.94
CA GLY A 17 4.89 -6.42 -10.01
C GLY A 17 4.41 -5.75 -8.70
N ASN A 18 5.15 -6.00 -7.63
CA ASN A 18 4.77 -5.52 -6.29
C ASN A 18 4.68 -4.00 -6.19
N ARG A 19 5.58 -3.25 -6.88
CA ARG A 19 5.61 -1.78 -6.86
C ARG A 19 4.31 -1.15 -7.36
N ARG A 20 3.80 -1.64 -8.49
CA ARG A 20 2.55 -1.12 -9.07
C ARG A 20 1.36 -1.52 -8.23
N SER A 21 1.32 -2.76 -7.76
CA SER A 21 0.23 -3.27 -6.94
C SER A 21 0.09 -2.51 -5.63
N ILE A 22 1.20 -2.12 -4.98
CA ILE A 22 1.18 -1.30 -3.77
C ILE A 22 0.56 0.08 -4.05
N VAL A 23 0.99 0.76 -5.12
CA VAL A 23 0.45 2.08 -5.47
C VAL A 23 -1.03 2.01 -5.83
N ILE A 24 -1.42 1.04 -6.65
CA ILE A 24 -2.84 0.83 -7.04
C ILE A 24 -3.66 0.53 -5.79
N GLY A 25 -3.19 -0.36 -4.90
CA GLY A 25 -3.85 -0.67 -3.65
C GLY A 25 -4.02 0.56 -2.74
N ALA A 26 -2.97 1.37 -2.58
CA ALA A 26 -3.01 2.59 -1.78
C ALA A 26 -3.98 3.64 -2.34
N VAL A 27 -3.96 3.88 -3.66
CA VAL A 27 -4.88 4.82 -4.31
C VAL A 27 -6.33 4.31 -4.22
N THR A 28 -6.56 3.03 -4.44
CA THR A 28 -7.89 2.41 -4.31
C THR A 28 -8.43 2.57 -2.88
N MET A 29 -7.60 2.36 -1.86
CA MET A 29 -7.99 2.59 -0.47
C MET A 29 -8.25 4.07 -0.17
N ALA A 30 -7.45 4.99 -0.72
CA ALA A 30 -7.67 6.43 -0.56
C ALA A 30 -9.03 6.86 -1.14
N ILE A 31 -9.38 6.36 -2.33
CA ILE A 31 -10.70 6.59 -2.95
C ILE A 31 -11.80 5.99 -2.08
N GLY A 32 -11.60 4.77 -1.55
CA GLY A 32 -12.55 4.13 -0.63
C GLY A 32 -12.82 4.98 0.62
N GLN A 33 -11.78 5.52 1.27
CA GLN A 33 -11.91 6.43 2.41
C GLN A 33 -12.61 7.73 2.03
N PHE A 34 -12.32 8.26 0.84
CA PHE A 34 -13.00 9.45 0.35
C PHE A 34 -14.49 9.21 0.09
N LEU A 35 -14.88 8.04 -0.42
CA LEU A 35 -16.30 7.68 -0.55
C LEU A 35 -17.00 7.55 0.81
N LEU A 36 -16.30 7.05 1.85
CA LEU A 36 -16.84 7.05 3.22
C LEU A 36 -17.02 8.47 3.75
N PHE A 37 -16.11 9.38 3.46
CA PHE A 37 -16.28 10.80 3.77
C PHE A 37 -17.52 11.37 3.07
N LEU A 38 -17.70 11.12 1.77
CA LEU A 38 -18.88 11.58 1.04
C LEU A 38 -20.17 10.93 1.59
N SER A 39 -20.15 9.65 1.92
CA SER A 39 -21.28 8.97 2.57
C SER A 39 -21.71 9.69 3.84
N ALA A 40 -20.76 10.10 4.67
CA ALA A 40 -21.03 10.84 5.89
C ALA A 40 -21.54 12.28 5.61
N CYS A 41 -21.14 12.91 4.51
CA CYS A 41 -21.67 14.21 4.08
C CYS A 41 -23.13 14.13 3.60
N TYR A 42 -23.49 13.01 2.93
CA TYR A 42 -24.85 12.78 2.43
C TYR A 42 -25.78 12.11 3.45
N PHE A 43 -25.53 12.32 4.72
CA PHE A 43 -26.29 11.74 5.84
C PHE A 43 -27.81 11.93 5.74
N HIS A 44 -28.29 13.06 5.20
CA HIS A 44 -29.72 13.32 5.01
C HIS A 44 -30.39 12.49 3.89
N HIS A 45 -29.62 11.93 2.98
CA HIS A 45 -30.08 11.06 1.91
C HIS A 45 -29.64 9.61 2.15
N ILE A 46 -30.38 8.90 3.01
CA ILE A 46 -30.02 7.57 3.54
C ILE A 46 -29.65 6.57 2.42
N GLU A 47 -30.41 6.53 1.33
CA GLU A 47 -30.13 5.59 0.23
C GLU A 47 -28.80 5.90 -0.45
N MET A 48 -28.54 7.17 -0.76
CA MET A 48 -27.26 7.57 -1.36
C MET A 48 -26.09 7.31 -0.40
N ALA A 49 -26.24 7.63 0.88
CA ALA A 49 -25.24 7.37 1.90
C ALA A 49 -24.89 5.88 2.01
N LYS A 50 -25.88 4.99 1.99
CA LYS A 50 -25.65 3.54 1.98
C LYS A 50 -24.85 3.07 0.77
N TYR A 51 -25.23 3.49 -0.45
CA TYR A 51 -24.50 3.10 -1.65
C TYR A 51 -23.05 3.56 -1.60
N LEU A 52 -22.80 4.81 -1.22
CA LEU A 52 -21.44 5.35 -1.07
C LEU A 52 -20.64 4.58 -0.01
N MET A 53 -21.26 4.23 1.11
CA MET A 53 -20.63 3.46 2.18
C MET A 53 -20.22 2.06 1.69
N PHE A 54 -21.13 1.31 1.06
CA PHE A 54 -20.81 -0.03 0.58
C PHE A 54 -19.78 -0.01 -0.54
N CYS A 55 -19.84 0.96 -1.45
CA CYS A 55 -18.81 1.15 -2.48
C CYS A 55 -17.46 1.47 -1.85
N GLY A 56 -17.42 2.37 -0.88
CA GLY A 56 -16.20 2.72 -0.14
C GLY A 56 -15.58 1.52 0.56
N LEU A 57 -16.39 0.74 1.30
CA LEU A 57 -15.95 -0.49 1.96
C LEU A 57 -15.45 -1.54 0.96
N GLY A 58 -16.13 -1.70 -0.17
CA GLY A 58 -15.69 -2.60 -1.25
C GLY A 58 -14.31 -2.22 -1.79
N LEU A 59 -14.08 -0.92 -2.06
CA LEU A 59 -12.78 -0.43 -2.50
C LEU A 59 -11.69 -0.59 -1.44
N LEU A 60 -12.01 -0.42 -0.16
CA LEU A 60 -11.06 -0.68 0.93
C LEU A 60 -10.64 -2.15 1.00
N ILE A 61 -11.57 -3.07 0.84
CA ILE A 61 -11.30 -4.51 0.82
C ILE A 61 -10.40 -4.87 -0.37
N LEU A 62 -10.72 -4.37 -1.56
CA LEU A 62 -9.94 -4.60 -2.77
C LEU A 62 -8.54 -3.99 -2.65
N GLY A 63 -8.45 -2.72 -2.26
CA GLY A 63 -7.19 -2.01 -2.12
C GLY A 63 -6.26 -2.66 -1.09
N ASN A 64 -6.79 -3.09 0.06
CA ASN A 64 -6.03 -3.81 1.07
C ASN A 64 -5.51 -5.16 0.55
N GLY A 65 -6.28 -5.84 -0.29
CA GLY A 65 -5.87 -7.08 -0.96
C GLY A 65 -4.63 -6.89 -1.85
N PHE A 66 -4.52 -5.76 -2.55
CA PHE A 66 -3.35 -5.45 -3.37
C PHE A 66 -2.20 -4.83 -2.56
N PHE A 67 -2.48 -4.09 -1.50
CA PHE A 67 -1.46 -3.38 -0.73
C PHE A 67 -0.71 -4.30 0.23
N LYS A 68 -1.44 -4.96 1.13
CA LYS A 68 -0.87 -5.67 2.29
C LYS A 68 0.10 -6.81 1.93
N PRO A 69 -0.22 -7.77 1.03
CA PRO A 69 0.71 -8.84 0.69
C PRO A 69 1.94 -8.32 -0.04
N ASN A 70 1.76 -7.34 -0.91
CA ASN A 70 2.82 -6.85 -1.77
C ASN A 70 3.86 -6.01 -1.05
N ILE A 71 3.46 -5.23 -0.03
CA ILE A 71 4.42 -4.46 0.75
C ILE A 71 5.28 -5.38 1.63
N SER A 72 4.70 -6.41 2.24
CA SER A 72 5.43 -7.41 3.04
C SER A 72 6.40 -8.21 2.19
N THR A 73 5.96 -8.68 1.02
CA THR A 73 6.82 -9.39 0.06
C THR A 73 7.98 -8.50 -0.40
N MET A 74 7.71 -7.23 -0.63
CA MET A 74 8.75 -6.28 -1.07
C MET A 74 9.81 -6.07 0.01
N VAL A 75 9.45 -5.95 1.28
CA VAL A 75 10.42 -5.88 2.39
C VAL A 75 11.31 -7.12 2.40
N GLY A 76 10.73 -8.32 2.21
CA GLY A 76 11.48 -9.57 2.13
C GLY A 76 12.45 -9.66 0.94
N ARG A 77 12.17 -8.98 -0.16
CA ARG A 77 13.00 -8.96 -1.39
C ARG A 77 14.11 -7.92 -1.37
N LEU A 78 14.14 -7.02 -0.38
CA LEU A 78 15.24 -6.04 -0.22
C LEU A 78 16.54 -6.69 0.29
N TYR A 79 16.45 -7.88 0.85
CA TYR A 79 17.56 -8.62 1.45
C TYR A 79 17.70 -10.00 0.83
N THR A 80 18.92 -10.49 0.70
CA THR A 80 19.18 -11.88 0.28
C THR A 80 18.66 -12.87 1.33
N ALA A 81 18.51 -14.14 0.95
CA ALA A 81 17.97 -15.17 1.85
C ALA A 81 18.82 -15.34 3.13
N ASP A 82 20.14 -15.20 3.00
CA ASP A 82 21.12 -15.43 4.07
C ASP A 82 21.53 -14.14 4.80
N ASP A 83 20.91 -12.99 4.48
CA ASP A 83 21.26 -11.71 5.14
C ASP A 83 20.63 -11.64 6.53
N SER A 84 21.48 -11.64 7.57
CA SER A 84 21.07 -11.52 8.98
C SER A 84 20.29 -10.24 9.31
N ARG A 85 20.37 -9.21 8.45
CA ARG A 85 19.61 -7.95 8.61
C ARG A 85 18.14 -8.07 8.20
N LYS A 86 17.76 -9.15 7.53
CA LYS A 86 16.38 -9.37 7.06
C LYS A 86 15.38 -9.40 8.21
N ASP A 87 15.71 -10.09 9.30
CA ASP A 87 14.84 -10.17 10.48
C ASP A 87 14.70 -8.82 11.19
N ALA A 88 15.81 -8.06 11.26
CA ALA A 88 15.78 -6.71 11.80
C ALA A 88 14.92 -5.77 10.95
N ALA A 89 14.95 -5.89 9.60
CA ALA A 89 14.13 -5.12 8.70
C ALA A 89 12.63 -5.41 8.88
N PHE A 90 12.26 -6.67 9.02
CA PHE A 90 10.87 -7.05 9.34
C PHE A 90 10.44 -6.53 10.71
N THR A 91 11.32 -6.57 11.71
CA THR A 91 11.04 -6.03 13.04
C THR A 91 10.76 -4.52 12.97
N ILE A 92 11.58 -3.76 12.27
CA ILE A 92 11.39 -2.31 12.05
C ILE A 92 10.09 -2.06 11.28
N PHE A 93 9.81 -2.84 10.25
CA PHE A 93 8.58 -2.74 9.47
C PHE A 93 7.34 -2.95 10.35
N TYR A 94 7.30 -4.00 11.14
CA TYR A 94 6.17 -4.28 12.05
C TYR A 94 6.08 -3.26 13.18
N MET A 95 7.19 -2.73 13.68
CA MET A 95 7.18 -1.63 14.63
C MET A 95 6.52 -0.39 14.03
N GLY A 96 6.85 -0.04 12.79
CA GLY A 96 6.18 1.04 12.06
C GLY A 96 4.67 0.82 11.90
N VAL A 97 4.25 -0.42 11.58
CA VAL A 97 2.83 -0.79 11.51
C VAL A 97 2.14 -0.61 12.86
N ASN A 98 2.76 -1.03 13.97
CA ASN A 98 2.18 -0.88 15.31
C ASN A 98 2.10 0.58 15.75
N VAL A 99 3.11 1.38 15.49
CA VAL A 99 3.09 2.83 15.74
C VAL A 99 1.95 3.48 14.94
N GLY A 100 1.83 3.15 13.64
CA GLY A 100 0.76 3.64 12.79
C GLY A 100 -0.64 3.23 13.28
N SER A 101 -0.82 1.98 13.71
CA SER A 101 -2.09 1.48 14.23
C SER A 101 -2.51 2.13 15.56
N THR A 102 -1.55 2.64 16.32
CA THR A 102 -1.81 3.39 17.56
C THR A 102 -2.12 4.86 17.26
N LEU A 103 -1.33 5.49 16.39
CA LEU A 103 -1.46 6.92 16.11
C LEU A 103 -2.68 7.22 15.21
N ALA A 104 -3.00 6.36 14.24
CA ALA A 104 -4.07 6.63 13.29
C ALA A 104 -5.45 6.78 13.97
N PRO A 105 -5.90 5.88 14.85
CA PRO A 105 -7.17 6.08 15.57
C PRO A 105 -7.16 7.32 16.46
N LEU A 106 -6.01 7.67 17.06
CA LEU A 106 -5.87 8.85 17.90
C LEU A 106 -6.02 10.12 17.08
N VAL A 107 -5.34 10.24 15.95
CA VAL A 107 -5.45 11.38 15.04
C VAL A 107 -6.86 11.47 14.45
N CYS A 108 -7.41 10.37 13.94
CA CYS A 108 -8.76 10.35 13.37
C CYS A 108 -9.83 10.66 14.44
N GLY A 109 -9.65 10.18 15.66
CA GLY A 109 -10.53 10.49 16.79
C GLY A 109 -10.47 11.94 17.20
N LEU A 110 -9.29 12.54 17.31
CA LEU A 110 -9.13 13.96 17.65
C LEU A 110 -9.73 14.89 16.58
N VAL A 111 -9.56 14.54 15.31
CA VAL A 111 -10.06 15.32 14.18
C VAL A 111 -11.57 15.12 13.99
N GLY A 112 -12.09 13.90 14.24
CA GLY A 112 -13.48 13.54 14.01
C GLY A 112 -14.41 13.70 15.22
N ASN A 113 -13.88 13.80 16.45
CA ASN A 113 -14.69 13.89 17.68
C ASN A 113 -14.71 15.30 18.24
N THR A 114 -15.39 16.21 17.55
CA THR A 114 -15.55 17.62 17.98
C THR A 114 -16.79 17.84 18.85
N GLY A 115 -17.49 16.76 19.23
CA GLY A 115 -18.73 16.80 20.02
C GLY A 115 -20.02 16.67 19.21
N HIS A 116 -19.94 16.73 17.89
CA HIS A 116 -21.06 16.48 16.99
C HIS A 116 -20.86 15.19 16.19
N PRO A 117 -21.85 14.27 16.14
CA PRO A 117 -21.72 13.00 15.41
C PRO A 117 -21.40 13.16 13.91
N GLU A 118 -21.80 14.29 13.32
CA GLU A 118 -21.56 14.61 11.91
C GLU A 118 -20.09 14.89 11.60
N ASP A 119 -19.28 15.25 12.58
CA ASP A 119 -17.87 15.60 12.37
C ASP A 119 -16.96 14.40 12.21
N PHE A 120 -17.45 13.20 12.49
CA PHE A 120 -16.73 11.94 12.20
C PHE A 120 -16.29 11.81 10.73
N LYS A 121 -16.95 12.50 9.81
CA LYS A 121 -16.56 12.62 8.41
C LYS A 121 -15.12 13.10 8.22
N TRP A 122 -14.65 14.01 9.06
CA TRP A 122 -13.28 14.54 8.99
C TRP A 122 -12.21 13.50 9.28
N GLY A 123 -12.52 12.48 10.11
CA GLY A 123 -11.65 11.33 10.33
C GLY A 123 -11.44 10.51 9.06
N PHE A 124 -12.48 10.27 8.26
CA PHE A 124 -12.37 9.59 6.96
C PHE A 124 -11.57 10.42 5.95
N LEU A 125 -11.77 11.74 5.93
CA LEU A 125 -10.99 12.62 5.07
C LEU A 125 -9.51 12.62 5.46
N ALA A 126 -9.20 12.72 6.74
CA ALA A 126 -7.82 12.65 7.26
C ALA A 126 -7.15 11.32 6.85
N SER A 127 -7.87 10.20 6.96
CA SER A 127 -7.38 8.88 6.53
C SER A 127 -7.11 8.83 5.03
N SER A 128 -8.00 9.40 4.21
CA SER A 128 -7.82 9.47 2.75
C SER A 128 -6.57 10.27 2.37
N LEU A 129 -6.39 11.46 2.97
CA LEU A 129 -5.22 12.30 2.75
C LEU A 129 -3.93 11.63 3.23
N GLY A 130 -3.96 10.97 4.39
CA GLY A 130 -2.83 10.18 4.90
C GLY A 130 -2.42 9.06 3.96
N MET A 131 -3.39 8.36 3.36
CA MET A 131 -3.11 7.30 2.39
C MET A 131 -2.53 7.84 1.08
N LEU A 132 -3.03 8.99 0.59
CA LEU A 132 -2.48 9.65 -0.59
C LEU A 132 -1.05 10.15 -0.34
N LEU A 133 -0.80 10.70 0.85
CA LEU A 133 0.54 11.12 1.26
C LEU A 133 1.50 9.92 1.29
N ALA A 134 1.10 8.82 1.90
CA ALA A 134 1.89 7.59 1.95
C ALA A 134 2.17 7.03 0.54
N ALA A 135 1.16 7.01 -0.35
CA ALA A 135 1.32 6.59 -1.73
C ALA A 135 2.28 7.50 -2.50
N THR A 136 2.21 8.82 -2.27
CA THR A 136 3.11 9.80 -2.90
C THR A 136 4.54 9.64 -2.41
N VAL A 137 4.75 9.54 -1.11
CA VAL A 137 6.08 9.28 -0.51
C VAL A 137 6.67 7.98 -1.09
N PHE A 138 5.89 6.91 -1.12
CA PHE A 138 6.32 5.66 -1.72
C PHE A 138 6.69 5.84 -3.20
N GLN A 139 5.87 6.53 -3.99
CA GLN A 139 6.09 6.74 -5.42
C GLN A 139 7.37 7.53 -5.70
N VAL A 140 7.65 8.57 -4.90
CA VAL A 140 8.85 9.42 -5.04
C VAL A 140 10.11 8.66 -4.64
N PHE A 141 10.06 7.96 -3.52
CA PHE A 141 11.24 7.35 -2.92
C PHE A 141 11.54 5.92 -3.40
N LYS A 142 10.57 5.23 -4.02
CA LYS A 142 10.72 3.83 -4.46
C LYS A 142 11.91 3.57 -5.37
N ASN A 143 12.28 4.53 -6.22
CA ASN A 143 13.39 4.37 -7.17
C ASN A 143 14.74 4.61 -6.53
N LYS A 144 14.78 5.33 -5.42
CA LYS A 144 16.03 5.69 -4.74
C LYS A 144 16.40 4.68 -3.63
N TYR A 145 15.40 4.18 -2.91
CA TYR A 145 15.62 3.38 -1.70
C TYR A 145 15.17 1.92 -1.80
N ILE A 146 14.34 1.58 -2.78
CA ILE A 146 13.82 0.22 -2.94
C ILE A 146 14.61 -0.49 -4.05
N CYS A 147 15.87 -0.77 -3.73
CA CYS A 147 16.79 -1.53 -4.57
C CYS A 147 17.35 -2.70 -3.77
N ASP A 148 17.71 -3.80 -4.46
CA ASP A 148 18.43 -4.89 -3.84
C ASP A 148 19.89 -4.50 -3.53
N PRO A 149 20.67 -5.36 -2.84
CA PRO A 149 22.07 -5.08 -2.55
C PRO A 149 22.95 -4.88 -3.81
N GLU A 150 22.47 -5.34 -4.96
CA GLU A 150 23.13 -5.21 -6.27
C GLU A 150 22.74 -3.92 -7.00
N GLY A 151 21.85 -3.10 -6.41
CA GLY A 151 21.39 -1.83 -7.00
C GLY A 151 20.22 -1.98 -7.99
N ASN A 152 19.68 -3.18 -8.18
CA ASN A 152 18.57 -3.41 -9.08
C ASN A 152 17.22 -3.04 -8.40
N PRO A 153 16.29 -2.43 -9.12
CA PRO A 153 15.00 -2.04 -8.55
C PRO A 153 14.13 -3.26 -8.24
N VAL A 154 13.83 -3.49 -6.95
CA VAL A 154 13.00 -4.60 -6.45
C VAL A 154 11.53 -4.40 -6.79
N GLY A 155 10.80 -5.52 -7.09
CA GLY A 155 9.34 -5.51 -7.27
C GLY A 155 8.86 -5.00 -8.62
N MET A 156 9.70 -5.07 -9.65
CA MET A 156 9.31 -4.81 -11.04
C MET A 156 8.43 -5.94 -11.60
N PRO A 157 7.63 -5.69 -12.68
CA PRO A 157 6.93 -6.74 -13.41
C PRO A 157 7.91 -7.80 -13.93
N PRO A 158 7.50 -9.09 -13.98
CA PRO A 158 8.37 -10.21 -14.40
C PRO A 158 9.09 -9.95 -15.73
N ALA A 159 8.37 -9.49 -16.75
CA ALA A 159 8.92 -9.18 -18.06
C ALA A 159 10.05 -8.11 -18.06
N ARG A 160 10.14 -7.28 -17.02
CA ARG A 160 11.23 -6.31 -16.83
C ARG A 160 12.36 -6.84 -15.98
N GLN A 161 12.08 -7.80 -15.09
CA GLN A 161 13.10 -8.48 -14.32
C GLN A 161 13.98 -9.32 -15.24
N ASP A 162 13.38 -10.11 -16.15
CA ASP A 162 14.10 -10.94 -17.13
C ASP A 162 14.99 -10.08 -18.05
N ALA A 163 14.51 -8.90 -18.47
CA ALA A 163 15.28 -7.98 -19.29
C ALA A 163 16.44 -7.31 -18.53
N ALA A 164 16.31 -7.08 -17.23
CA ALA A 164 17.38 -6.52 -16.38
C ALA A 164 18.44 -7.58 -16.08
N THR A 165 18.01 -8.82 -15.75
CA THR A 165 18.91 -9.94 -15.49
C THR A 165 19.67 -10.37 -16.75
N GLY A 166 18.99 -10.40 -17.92
CA GLY A 166 19.64 -10.69 -19.19
C GLY A 166 20.70 -9.66 -19.59
N LYS A 167 20.51 -8.37 -19.27
CA LYS A 167 21.51 -7.33 -19.48
C LYS A 167 22.72 -7.47 -18.52
N ALA A 168 22.49 -7.85 -17.27
CA ALA A 168 23.55 -8.05 -16.29
C ALA A 168 24.46 -9.23 -16.69
N HIS A 169 23.88 -10.34 -17.19
CA HIS A 169 24.65 -11.46 -17.70
C HIS A 169 25.40 -11.14 -19.00
N ALA A 170 24.83 -10.33 -19.89
CA ALA A 170 25.49 -9.92 -21.14
C ALA A 170 26.69 -8.98 -20.89
N THR A 171 26.64 -8.10 -19.88
CA THR A 171 27.78 -7.24 -19.52
C THR A 171 28.86 -7.98 -18.74
N ALA A 172 28.52 -8.99 -17.94
CA ALA A 172 29.49 -9.82 -17.23
C ALA A 172 30.26 -10.78 -18.19
N GLY A 173 29.63 -11.23 -19.28
CA GLY A 173 30.25 -12.10 -20.31
C GLY A 173 31.10 -11.37 -21.34
N ALA A 174 31.00 -10.03 -21.43
CA ALA A 174 31.78 -9.22 -22.38
C ALA A 174 33.11 -8.69 -21.78
N GLY A 175 33.39 -9.01 -20.52
CA GLY A 175 34.59 -8.56 -19.78
C GLY A 175 35.64 -9.67 -19.53
N GLN A 176 35.52 -10.82 -20.19
CA GLN A 176 36.55 -11.88 -20.26
C GLN A 176 37.07 -11.95 -21.71
#